data_829c7f019a317ecdf0accdf71d882e38
#
_entry.id   829c7f019a317ecdf0accdf71d882e38
#
_cell.length_a   1.000
_cell.length_b   1.000
_cell.length_c   1.000
_cell.angle_alpha   90.00
_cell.angle_beta   90.00
_cell.angle_gamma   90.00
#
_symmetry.space_group_name_H-M   'P 1'
#
loop_
_entity.id
_entity.type
_entity.pdbx_description
1 polymer ?
#
loop_
_entity_poly.entity_id
_entity_poly.type
_entity_poly.pdbx_seq_one_letter_code
_entity_poly.pdbx_strand_id
1 'polypeptide(L)'
;MSTTATRRDTALPAFGAAMAAALALVVLIRVALQSTQGQQWDDDAMRTVIAGRDTKLALLSGLGYVSIGAIVMVAIACAGVALLRGKTRLAIGAAIIIGGADVTTQVLKHSFLDRPDLGLGVLNSLPSGHTTVVASAVGAALLVAPGGVRPLVAAGGGFATALTGASTIVAGWHRPADVIAALAVSLLWTAVVALLMHGPRHPVAGTFVSAVLGCGAALAFLVVVGVRPAYGWVGFTQASLVLGAVTAITALFVVAAAAVSPAE
;
A
#
# COMPACT_ATOMS: atom_id res chain seq x y z
N MET A 1 -25.16 16.36 -33.91
CA MET A 1 -23.79 16.71 -33.52
C MET A 1 -23.31 15.70 -32.49
N SER A 2 -22.51 14.73 -32.92
CA SER A 2 -21.92 13.70 -32.04
C SER A 2 -20.71 14.33 -31.37
N THR A 3 -20.81 14.65 -30.08
CA THR A 3 -19.67 15.03 -29.27
C THR A 3 -18.82 13.76 -29.07
N THR A 4 -17.75 13.63 -29.84
CA THR A 4 -16.68 12.68 -29.59
C THR A 4 -16.05 13.04 -28.24
N ALA A 5 -16.57 12.46 -27.16
CA ALA A 5 -15.90 12.50 -25.85
C ALA A 5 -14.54 11.86 -26.05
N THR A 6 -13.48 12.66 -26.04
CA THR A 6 -12.09 12.19 -26.10
C THR A 6 -11.90 11.20 -24.94
N ARG A 7 -11.81 9.90 -25.28
CA ARG A 7 -11.48 8.87 -24.26
C ARG A 7 -10.12 9.23 -23.68
N ARG A 8 -10.12 9.68 -22.43
CA ARG A 8 -8.89 9.99 -21.72
C ARG A 8 -8.09 8.71 -21.51
N ASP A 9 -6.86 8.68 -22.00
CA ASP A 9 -5.93 7.55 -21.85
C ASP A 9 -5.34 7.51 -20.43
N THR A 10 -4.97 6.33 -19.97
CA THR A 10 -4.29 6.10 -18.68
C THR A 10 -2.78 6.34 -18.76
N ALA A 11 -2.17 6.46 -19.92
CA ALA A 11 -0.72 6.53 -20.09
C ALA A 11 -0.07 7.69 -19.31
N LEU A 12 -0.57 8.92 -19.47
CA LEU A 12 0.02 10.09 -18.80
C LEU A 12 -0.09 10.01 -17.26
N PRO A 13 -1.26 9.67 -16.66
CA PRO A 13 -1.31 9.50 -15.20
C PRO A 13 -0.54 8.29 -14.70
N ALA A 14 -0.43 7.21 -15.46
CA ALA A 14 0.40 6.08 -15.08
C ALA A 14 1.89 6.46 -15.06
N PHE A 15 2.35 7.23 -16.06
CA PHE A 15 3.70 7.78 -16.05
C PHE A 15 3.93 8.70 -14.83
N GLY A 16 3.01 9.62 -14.56
CA GLY A 16 3.07 10.51 -13.40
C GLY A 16 3.09 9.74 -12.08
N ALA A 17 2.25 8.69 -11.93
CA ALA A 17 2.22 7.85 -10.76
C ALA A 17 3.52 7.05 -10.57
N ALA A 18 4.09 6.50 -11.65
CA ALA A 18 5.36 5.80 -11.60
C ALA A 18 6.51 6.72 -11.16
N MET A 19 6.58 7.92 -11.74
CA MET A 19 7.60 8.93 -11.36
C MET A 19 7.43 9.39 -9.92
N ALA A 20 6.21 9.67 -9.47
CA ALA A 20 5.93 10.06 -8.09
C ALA A 20 6.30 8.95 -7.10
N ALA A 21 5.95 7.70 -7.41
CA ALA A 21 6.30 6.54 -6.58
C ALA A 21 7.83 6.32 -6.50
N ALA A 22 8.52 6.40 -7.63
CA ALA A 22 9.99 6.29 -7.67
C ALA A 22 10.67 7.43 -6.87
N LEU A 23 10.21 8.67 -7.04
CA LEU A 23 10.73 9.81 -6.29
C LEU A 23 10.46 9.66 -4.79
N ALA A 24 9.25 9.27 -4.40
CA ALA A 24 8.90 9.02 -3.01
C ALA A 24 9.82 7.96 -2.39
N LEU A 25 10.09 6.86 -3.10
CA LEU A 25 11.00 5.81 -2.64
C LEU A 25 12.43 6.34 -2.45
N VAL A 26 12.95 7.12 -3.40
CA VAL A 26 14.29 7.74 -3.29
C VAL A 26 14.34 8.69 -2.11
N VAL A 27 13.33 9.54 -1.90
CA VAL A 27 13.25 10.47 -0.77
C VAL A 27 13.22 9.70 0.56
N LEU A 28 12.41 8.65 0.66
CA LEU A 28 12.34 7.82 1.88
C LEU A 28 13.67 7.16 2.20
N ILE A 29 14.37 6.61 1.19
CA ILE A 29 15.70 6.02 1.38
C ILE A 29 16.69 7.09 1.89
N ARG A 30 16.70 8.27 1.27
CA ARG A 30 17.64 9.35 1.65
C ARG A 30 17.33 9.94 3.02
N VAL A 31 16.06 10.18 3.31
CA VAL A 31 15.62 10.86 4.54
C VAL A 31 15.47 9.87 5.69
N ALA A 32 14.62 8.85 5.55
CA ALA A 32 14.28 7.98 6.67
C ALA A 32 15.30 6.88 6.93
N LEU A 33 16.07 6.44 5.91
CA LEU A 33 17.04 5.37 6.08
C LEU A 33 18.48 5.89 6.26
N GLN A 34 18.90 6.91 5.47
CA GLN A 34 20.30 7.32 5.38
C GLN A 34 20.63 8.59 6.18
N SER A 35 19.68 9.24 6.88
CA SER A 35 19.95 10.39 7.72
C SER A 35 19.68 10.11 9.20
N THR A 36 20.52 10.65 10.10
CA THR A 36 20.36 10.49 11.55
C THR A 36 19.02 11.03 12.03
N GLN A 37 18.69 12.26 11.63
CA GLN A 37 17.44 12.91 12.03
C GLN A 37 16.20 12.19 11.50
N GLY A 38 16.26 11.70 10.26
CA GLY A 38 15.15 10.96 9.67
C GLY A 38 14.95 9.59 10.33
N GLN A 39 16.03 8.88 10.66
CA GLN A 39 15.93 7.64 11.43
C GLN A 39 15.30 7.88 12.82
N GLN A 40 15.69 8.97 13.51
CA GLN A 40 15.13 9.33 14.80
C GLN A 40 13.64 9.64 14.70
N TRP A 41 13.24 10.51 13.76
CA TRP A 41 11.82 10.85 13.56
C TRP A 41 10.96 9.64 13.21
N ASP A 42 11.46 8.74 12.38
CA ASP A 42 10.74 7.55 11.96
C ASP A 42 10.59 6.52 13.11
N ASP A 43 11.63 6.39 13.95
CA ASP A 43 11.59 5.55 15.15
C ASP A 43 10.69 6.16 16.23
N ASP A 44 10.78 7.46 16.48
CA ASP A 44 9.89 8.18 17.40
C ASP A 44 8.43 8.08 16.95
N ALA A 45 8.18 8.24 15.65
CA ALA A 45 6.83 8.09 15.08
C ALA A 45 6.26 6.68 15.34
N MET A 46 7.05 5.62 15.15
CA MET A 46 6.63 4.25 15.45
C MET A 46 6.23 4.09 16.94
N ARG A 47 6.92 4.77 17.84
CA ARG A 47 6.71 4.69 19.30
C ARG A 47 5.52 5.50 19.80
N THR A 48 4.88 6.32 18.95
CA THR A 48 3.72 7.15 19.35
C THR A 48 2.46 6.33 19.60
N VAL A 49 2.36 5.12 19.04
CA VAL A 49 1.17 4.27 19.11
C VAL A 49 1.47 2.95 19.79
N ILE A 50 0.57 2.53 20.67
CA ILE A 50 0.66 1.25 21.42
C ILE A 50 -0.68 0.52 21.42
N ALA A 51 -0.62 -0.76 21.73
CA ALA A 51 -1.78 -1.57 22.06
C ALA A 51 -1.51 -2.41 23.31
N GLY A 52 -2.56 -2.80 23.99
CA GLY A 52 -2.47 -3.79 25.07
C GLY A 52 -1.96 -5.15 24.55
N ARG A 53 -1.48 -5.99 25.46
CA ARG A 53 -0.87 -7.29 25.11
C ARG A 53 -1.78 -8.14 24.23
N ASP A 54 -3.05 -8.29 24.61
CA ASP A 54 -4.00 -9.14 23.90
C ASP A 54 -4.32 -8.61 22.50
N THR A 55 -4.53 -7.29 22.38
CA THR A 55 -4.70 -6.62 21.09
C THR A 55 -3.46 -6.80 20.22
N LYS A 56 -2.25 -6.61 20.78
CA LYS A 56 -1.00 -6.80 20.05
C LYS A 56 -0.88 -8.23 19.54
N LEU A 57 -1.18 -9.24 20.36
CA LEU A 57 -1.17 -10.64 19.95
C LEU A 57 -2.20 -10.93 18.87
N ALA A 58 -3.40 -10.36 18.96
CA ALA A 58 -4.44 -10.52 17.94
C ALA A 58 -4.00 -9.90 16.58
N LEU A 59 -3.39 -8.70 16.60
CA LEU A 59 -2.86 -8.07 15.40
C LEU A 59 -1.71 -8.88 14.79
N LEU A 60 -0.80 -9.40 15.62
CA LEU A 60 0.30 -10.27 15.18
C LEU A 60 -0.22 -11.58 14.58
N SER A 61 -1.25 -12.20 15.19
CA SER A 61 -1.91 -13.38 14.62
C SER A 61 -2.54 -13.06 13.27
N GLY A 62 -3.23 -11.90 13.15
CA GLY A 62 -3.77 -11.43 11.87
C GLY A 62 -2.69 -11.25 10.80
N LEU A 63 -1.55 -10.66 11.13
CA LEU A 63 -0.41 -10.51 10.22
C LEU A 63 0.16 -11.88 9.78
N GLY A 64 0.08 -12.90 10.61
CA GLY A 64 0.49 -14.26 10.27
C GLY A 64 -0.28 -14.87 9.10
N TYR A 65 -1.51 -14.40 8.82
CA TYR A 65 -2.26 -14.80 7.62
C TYR A 65 -1.75 -14.11 6.35
N VAL A 66 -1.01 -13.00 6.47
CA VAL A 66 -0.35 -12.34 5.33
C VAL A 66 0.91 -13.14 4.99
N SER A 67 0.71 -14.26 4.35
CA SER A 67 1.74 -15.28 4.04
C SER A 67 1.92 -15.45 2.54
N ILE A 68 2.97 -16.17 2.14
CA ILE A 68 3.19 -16.57 0.74
C ILE A 68 1.95 -17.29 0.18
N GLY A 69 1.31 -18.15 0.99
CA GLY A 69 0.08 -18.84 0.58
C GLY A 69 -1.06 -17.88 0.27
N ALA A 70 -1.25 -16.83 1.07
CA ALA A 70 -2.27 -15.80 0.83
C ALA A 70 -1.97 -15.02 -0.46
N ILE A 71 -0.70 -14.68 -0.72
CA ILE A 71 -0.28 -14.01 -1.97
C ILE A 71 -0.65 -14.87 -3.18
N VAL A 72 -0.27 -16.14 -3.14
CA VAL A 72 -0.54 -17.10 -4.22
C VAL A 72 -2.04 -17.23 -4.46
N MET A 73 -2.85 -17.33 -3.40
CA MET A 73 -4.31 -17.40 -3.51
C MET A 73 -4.91 -16.16 -4.17
N VAL A 74 -4.45 -14.95 -3.78
CA VAL A 74 -4.92 -13.71 -4.42
C VAL A 74 -4.46 -13.62 -5.87
N ALA A 75 -3.23 -14.02 -6.18
CA ALA A 75 -2.74 -14.06 -7.56
C ALA A 75 -3.57 -15.02 -8.43
N ILE A 76 -3.89 -16.21 -7.90
CA ILE A 76 -4.76 -17.19 -8.58
C ILE A 76 -6.18 -16.60 -8.77
N ALA A 77 -6.74 -15.94 -7.75
CA ALA A 77 -8.06 -15.31 -7.85
C ALA A 77 -8.07 -14.20 -8.91
N CYS A 78 -7.07 -13.33 -8.91
CA CYS A 78 -6.93 -12.27 -9.93
C CYS A 78 -6.78 -12.87 -11.35
N ALA A 79 -5.93 -13.88 -11.50
CA ALA A 79 -5.76 -14.58 -12.77
C ALA A 79 -7.06 -15.25 -13.21
N GLY A 80 -7.75 -15.94 -12.31
CA GLY A 80 -9.03 -16.59 -12.57
C GLY A 80 -10.08 -15.60 -13.05
N VAL A 81 -10.27 -14.49 -12.34
CA VAL A 81 -11.21 -13.42 -12.75
C VAL A 81 -10.87 -12.87 -14.14
N ALA A 82 -9.57 -12.63 -14.42
CA ALA A 82 -9.14 -12.12 -15.71
C ALA A 82 -9.37 -13.13 -16.83
N LEU A 83 -9.05 -14.41 -16.62
CA LEU A 83 -9.20 -15.48 -17.61
C LEU A 83 -10.67 -15.79 -17.88
N LEU A 84 -11.53 -15.85 -16.86
CA LEU A 84 -12.99 -16.00 -17.03
C LEU A 84 -13.62 -14.89 -17.86
N ARG A 85 -12.99 -13.71 -17.87
CA ARG A 85 -13.39 -12.57 -18.73
C ARG A 85 -12.71 -12.60 -20.11
N GLY A 86 -11.93 -13.62 -20.44
CA GLY A 86 -11.16 -13.68 -21.69
C GLY A 86 -10.01 -12.66 -21.78
N LYS A 87 -9.53 -12.15 -20.65
CA LYS A 87 -8.55 -11.05 -20.55
C LYS A 87 -7.17 -11.55 -20.08
N THR A 88 -6.53 -12.42 -20.86
CA THR A 88 -5.21 -13.01 -20.51
C THR A 88 -4.14 -11.95 -20.18
N ARG A 89 -4.14 -10.80 -20.86
CA ARG A 89 -3.21 -9.70 -20.59
C ARG A 89 -3.36 -9.17 -19.16
N LEU A 90 -4.58 -9.10 -18.62
CA LEU A 90 -4.82 -8.67 -17.23
C LEU A 90 -4.30 -9.70 -16.23
N ALA A 91 -4.44 -11.00 -16.53
CA ALA A 91 -3.89 -12.06 -15.67
C ALA A 91 -2.36 -11.95 -15.56
N ILE A 92 -1.69 -11.76 -16.70
CA ILE A 92 -0.23 -11.54 -16.74
C ILE A 92 0.15 -10.25 -15.98
N GLY A 93 -0.58 -9.17 -16.21
CA GLY A 93 -0.36 -7.90 -15.52
C GLY A 93 -0.49 -8.01 -14.00
N ALA A 94 -1.51 -8.72 -13.52
CA ALA A 94 -1.70 -8.96 -12.09
C ALA A 94 -0.52 -9.75 -11.48
N ALA A 95 -0.06 -10.78 -12.18
CA ALA A 95 1.11 -11.56 -11.76
C ALA A 95 2.39 -10.71 -11.71
N ILE A 96 2.60 -9.82 -12.70
CA ILE A 96 3.75 -8.90 -12.75
C ILE A 96 3.68 -7.88 -11.61
N ILE A 97 2.50 -7.32 -11.29
CA ILE A 97 2.35 -6.39 -10.17
C ILE A 97 2.75 -7.07 -8.86
N ILE A 98 2.15 -8.22 -8.55
CA ILE A 98 2.41 -8.93 -7.31
C ILE A 98 3.87 -9.37 -7.25
N GLY A 99 4.33 -10.17 -8.22
CA GLY A 99 5.69 -10.72 -8.21
C GLY A 99 6.75 -9.63 -8.29
N GLY A 100 6.56 -8.61 -9.12
CA GLY A 100 7.49 -7.50 -9.27
C GLY A 100 7.64 -6.68 -7.98
N ALA A 101 6.53 -6.35 -7.32
CA ALA A 101 6.57 -5.59 -6.07
C ALA A 101 7.24 -6.39 -4.95
N ASP A 102 6.87 -7.67 -4.79
CA ASP A 102 7.43 -8.51 -3.74
C ASP A 102 8.93 -8.78 -3.96
N VAL A 103 9.34 -9.15 -5.17
CA VAL A 103 10.76 -9.34 -5.51
C VAL A 103 11.55 -8.04 -5.29
N THR A 104 11.03 -6.90 -5.76
CA THR A 104 11.68 -5.59 -5.55
C THR A 104 11.86 -5.29 -4.06
N THR A 105 10.84 -5.54 -3.24
CA THR A 105 10.91 -5.34 -1.79
C THR A 105 11.98 -6.22 -1.15
N GLN A 106 12.05 -7.51 -1.50
CA GLN A 106 13.06 -8.42 -0.95
C GLN A 106 14.48 -8.03 -1.39
N VAL A 107 14.65 -7.69 -2.66
CA VAL A 107 15.94 -7.28 -3.23
C VAL A 107 16.42 -5.97 -2.60
N LEU A 108 15.54 -4.97 -2.47
CA LEU A 108 15.88 -3.72 -1.79
C LEU A 108 16.27 -3.98 -0.34
N LYS A 109 15.49 -4.76 0.39
CA LYS A 109 15.70 -5.01 1.82
C LYS A 109 16.98 -5.77 2.12
N HIS A 110 17.32 -6.79 1.32
CA HIS A 110 18.38 -7.73 1.65
C HIS A 110 19.67 -7.59 0.82
N SER A 111 19.61 -6.82 -0.31
CA SER A 111 20.74 -6.76 -1.24
C SER A 111 21.19 -5.35 -1.61
N PHE A 112 20.31 -4.35 -1.54
CA PHE A 112 20.62 -3.00 -2.02
C PHE A 112 20.61 -1.93 -0.94
N LEU A 113 19.86 -2.12 0.15
CA LEU A 113 19.72 -1.10 1.17
C LEU A 113 20.36 -1.56 2.47
N ASP A 114 21.47 -0.98 2.80
CA ASP A 114 22.06 -1.07 4.12
C ASP A 114 21.55 0.08 5.00
N ARG A 115 21.19 -0.25 6.26
CA ARG A 115 20.86 0.76 7.26
C ARG A 115 22.13 1.14 7.99
N PRO A 116 22.65 2.38 7.83
CA PRO A 116 23.80 2.82 8.59
C PRO A 116 23.46 2.85 10.09
N ASP A 117 24.41 2.43 10.93
CA ASP A 117 24.26 2.55 12.38
C ASP A 117 24.46 4.00 12.80
N LEU A 118 23.36 4.67 13.03
CA LEU A 118 23.30 6.06 13.49
C LEU A 118 22.80 6.14 14.96
N GLY A 119 23.01 5.06 15.74
CA GLY A 119 22.59 4.93 17.13
C GLY A 119 21.23 4.28 17.33
N LEU A 120 20.55 3.83 16.27
CA LEU A 120 19.23 3.19 16.32
C LEU A 120 19.22 1.77 15.73
N GLY A 121 20.41 1.16 15.62
CA GLY A 121 20.62 -0.20 15.12
C GLY A 121 20.73 -0.29 13.60
N VAL A 122 21.31 -1.39 13.16
CA VAL A 122 21.66 -1.65 11.74
C VAL A 122 20.61 -2.46 10.99
N LEU A 123 19.56 -2.94 11.65
CA LEU A 123 18.54 -3.78 11.00
C LEU A 123 17.68 -2.96 10.04
N ASN A 124 17.84 -3.24 8.74
CA ASN A 124 17.00 -2.63 7.71
C ASN A 124 15.64 -3.34 7.63
N SER A 125 14.57 -2.59 7.84
CA SER A 125 13.17 -3.05 7.71
C SER A 125 12.45 -2.47 6.49
N LEU A 126 13.08 -1.55 5.75
CA LEU A 126 12.52 -0.86 4.59
C LEU A 126 12.77 -1.65 3.29
N PRO A 127 11.74 -1.85 2.45
CA PRO A 127 10.29 -1.63 2.66
C PRO A 127 9.62 -2.73 3.49
N SER A 128 8.38 -2.45 3.98
CA SER A 128 7.57 -3.44 4.71
C SER A 128 7.07 -4.56 3.80
N GLY A 129 7.49 -5.81 4.04
CA GLY A 129 7.05 -6.97 3.26
C GLY A 129 5.55 -7.24 3.36
N HIS A 130 4.99 -7.23 4.57
CA HIS A 130 3.54 -7.44 4.78
C HIS A 130 2.70 -6.40 4.05
N THR A 131 3.10 -5.13 4.12
CA THR A 131 2.39 -4.06 3.41
C THR A 131 2.53 -4.20 1.90
N THR A 132 3.71 -4.56 1.38
CA THR A 132 3.92 -4.79 -0.06
C THR A 132 3.00 -5.88 -0.59
N VAL A 133 2.91 -7.01 0.11
CA VAL A 133 2.03 -8.13 -0.24
C VAL A 133 0.59 -7.68 -0.42
N VAL A 134 0.04 -7.01 0.59
CA VAL A 134 -1.37 -6.59 0.54
C VAL A 134 -1.57 -5.47 -0.49
N ALA A 135 -0.69 -4.49 -0.54
CA ALA A 135 -0.80 -3.37 -1.48
C ALA A 135 -0.67 -3.83 -2.94
N SER A 136 0.29 -4.70 -3.26
CA SER A 136 0.44 -5.24 -4.62
C SER A 136 -0.75 -6.09 -5.03
N ALA A 137 -1.30 -6.89 -4.10
CA ALA A 137 -2.54 -7.64 -4.32
C ALA A 137 -3.73 -6.72 -4.60
N VAL A 138 -3.84 -5.59 -3.90
CA VAL A 138 -4.88 -4.57 -4.15
C VAL A 138 -4.68 -3.91 -5.52
N GLY A 139 -3.45 -3.55 -5.88
CA GLY A 139 -3.14 -3.02 -7.21
C GLY A 139 -3.54 -4.01 -8.33
N ALA A 140 -3.19 -5.28 -8.18
CA ALA A 140 -3.58 -6.35 -9.10
C ALA A 140 -5.11 -6.55 -9.16
N ALA A 141 -5.78 -6.56 -8.01
CA ALA A 141 -7.24 -6.70 -7.95
C ALA A 141 -7.95 -5.51 -8.62
N LEU A 142 -7.48 -4.28 -8.43
CA LEU A 142 -8.00 -3.09 -9.12
C LEU A 142 -7.78 -3.15 -10.63
N LEU A 143 -6.64 -3.72 -11.09
CA LEU A 143 -6.37 -3.93 -12.50
C LEU A 143 -7.39 -4.88 -13.15
N VAL A 144 -7.69 -6.00 -12.48
CA VAL A 144 -8.57 -7.05 -13.07
C VAL A 144 -10.05 -6.84 -12.79
N ALA A 145 -10.42 -5.98 -11.84
CA ALA A 145 -11.79 -5.78 -11.40
C ALA A 145 -12.65 -5.12 -12.50
N PRO A 146 -13.86 -5.63 -12.78
CA PRO A 146 -14.86 -4.91 -13.56
C PRO A 146 -15.21 -3.57 -12.93
N GLY A 147 -15.58 -2.57 -13.74
CA GLY A 147 -15.87 -1.21 -13.27
C GLY A 147 -16.85 -1.14 -12.11
N GLY A 148 -17.93 -1.92 -12.15
CA GLY A 148 -18.96 -1.95 -11.09
C GLY A 148 -18.46 -2.53 -9.75
N VAL A 149 -17.41 -3.35 -9.75
CA VAL A 149 -16.84 -3.98 -8.54
C VAL A 149 -15.67 -3.19 -7.96
N ARG A 150 -15.07 -2.31 -8.75
CA ARG A 150 -13.90 -1.51 -8.31
C ARG A 150 -14.10 -0.73 -7.00
N PRO A 151 -15.26 -0.08 -6.75
CA PRO A 151 -15.50 0.58 -5.47
C PRO A 151 -15.40 -0.38 -4.27
N LEU A 152 -15.92 -1.61 -4.40
CA LEU A 152 -15.80 -2.63 -3.35
C LEU A 152 -14.36 -3.08 -3.15
N VAL A 153 -13.62 -3.30 -4.24
CA VAL A 153 -12.18 -3.63 -4.18
C VAL A 153 -11.40 -2.49 -3.55
N ALA A 154 -11.75 -1.24 -3.83
CA ALA A 154 -11.11 -0.07 -3.22
C ALA A 154 -11.41 0.05 -1.72
N ALA A 155 -12.64 -0.20 -1.30
CA ALA A 155 -13.02 -0.20 0.12
C ALA A 155 -12.31 -1.32 0.87
N GLY A 156 -12.47 -2.56 0.44
CA GLY A 156 -11.84 -3.73 1.08
C GLY A 156 -10.31 -3.70 1.01
N GLY A 157 -9.76 -3.30 -0.14
CA GLY A 157 -8.32 -3.15 -0.34
C GLY A 157 -7.72 -2.03 0.50
N GLY A 158 -8.40 -0.88 0.58
CA GLY A 158 -8.02 0.23 1.46
C GLY A 158 -8.02 -0.19 2.93
N PHE A 159 -9.10 -0.85 3.37
CA PHE A 159 -9.19 -1.42 4.71
C PHE A 159 -8.03 -2.38 5.01
N ALA A 160 -7.84 -3.39 4.18
CA ALA A 160 -6.82 -4.41 4.38
C ALA A 160 -5.40 -3.81 4.39
N THR A 161 -5.09 -2.90 3.45
CA THR A 161 -3.76 -2.29 3.35
C THR A 161 -3.48 -1.36 4.54
N ALA A 162 -4.44 -0.50 4.90
CA ALA A 162 -4.28 0.41 6.03
C ALA A 162 -4.19 -0.37 7.36
N LEU A 163 -5.03 -1.39 7.55
CA LEU A 163 -4.98 -2.25 8.73
C LEU A 163 -3.63 -2.97 8.83
N THR A 164 -3.14 -3.57 7.74
CA THR A 164 -1.85 -4.27 7.72
C THR A 164 -0.70 -3.30 8.03
N GLY A 165 -0.60 -2.17 7.32
CA GLY A 165 0.45 -1.19 7.53
C GLY A 165 0.48 -0.67 8.98
N ALA A 166 -0.66 -0.23 9.49
CA ALA A 166 -0.76 0.27 10.86
C ALA A 166 -0.50 -0.83 11.90
N SER A 167 -0.96 -2.06 11.67
CA SER A 167 -0.69 -3.19 12.58
C SER A 167 0.80 -3.50 12.68
N THR A 168 1.57 -3.39 11.60
CA THR A 168 3.03 -3.60 11.65
C THR A 168 3.75 -2.50 12.44
N ILE A 169 3.24 -1.26 12.44
CA ILE A 169 3.74 -0.16 13.25
C ILE A 169 3.42 -0.41 14.74
N VAL A 170 2.17 -0.73 15.07
CA VAL A 170 1.73 -1.04 16.44
C VAL A 170 2.46 -2.25 17.01
N ALA A 171 2.77 -3.25 16.17
CA ALA A 171 3.57 -4.40 16.55
C ALA A 171 5.03 -4.04 16.86
N GLY A 172 5.53 -2.89 16.39
CA GLY A 172 6.93 -2.48 16.50
C GLY A 172 7.85 -3.19 15.51
N TRP A 173 7.29 -3.75 14.42
CA TRP A 173 8.06 -4.45 13.38
C TRP A 173 8.53 -3.53 12.28
N HIS A 174 7.75 -2.49 12.00
CA HIS A 174 8.00 -1.56 10.90
C HIS A 174 7.78 -0.12 11.36
N ARG A 175 8.58 0.77 10.82
CA ARG A 175 8.42 2.21 10.96
C ARG A 175 7.43 2.74 9.91
N PRO A 176 6.85 3.93 10.10
CA PRO A 176 5.96 4.54 9.09
C PRO A 176 6.58 4.64 7.69
N ALA A 177 7.87 4.99 7.59
CA ALA A 177 8.57 5.05 6.31
C ALA A 177 8.64 3.69 5.58
N ASP A 178 8.76 2.58 6.31
CA ASP A 178 8.77 1.23 5.72
C ASP A 178 7.42 0.90 5.04
N VAL A 179 6.33 1.32 5.69
CA VAL A 179 4.96 1.15 5.16
C VAL A 179 4.76 2.01 3.91
N ILE A 180 5.17 3.28 3.96
CA ILE A 180 5.02 4.20 2.83
C ILE A 180 5.90 3.75 1.65
N ALA A 181 7.10 3.26 1.91
CA ALA A 181 7.98 2.69 0.87
C ALA A 181 7.35 1.46 0.20
N ALA A 182 6.68 0.59 0.95
CA ALA A 182 5.96 -0.56 0.42
C ALA A 182 4.80 -0.13 -0.50
N LEU A 183 4.04 0.92 -0.13
CA LEU A 183 3.00 1.50 -0.97
C LEU A 183 3.60 2.09 -2.26
N ALA A 184 4.75 2.78 -2.16
CA ALA A 184 5.43 3.34 -3.32
C ALA A 184 5.92 2.25 -4.28
N VAL A 185 6.53 1.16 -3.79
CA VAL A 185 6.94 0.01 -4.62
C VAL A 185 5.73 -0.61 -5.31
N SER A 186 4.63 -0.83 -4.59
CA SER A 186 3.40 -1.42 -5.14
C SER A 186 2.74 -0.51 -6.19
N LEU A 187 2.73 0.82 -5.96
CA LEU A 187 2.22 1.79 -6.93
C LEU A 187 3.10 1.85 -8.18
N LEU A 188 4.43 1.80 -8.01
CA LEU A 188 5.38 1.80 -9.12
C LEU A 188 5.08 0.63 -10.08
N TRP A 189 4.96 -0.59 -9.57
CA TRP A 189 4.65 -1.76 -10.39
C TRP A 189 3.26 -1.70 -11.00
N THR A 190 2.25 -1.22 -10.25
CA THR A 190 0.90 -1.01 -10.79
C THR A 190 0.92 -0.01 -11.95
N ALA A 191 1.65 1.08 -11.80
CA ALA A 191 1.76 2.10 -12.83
C ALA A 191 2.57 1.63 -14.05
N VAL A 192 3.65 0.88 -13.85
CA VAL A 192 4.45 0.29 -14.94
C VAL A 192 3.59 -0.68 -15.77
N VAL A 193 2.84 -1.57 -15.11
CA VAL A 193 1.93 -2.47 -15.82
C VAL A 193 0.83 -1.70 -16.54
N ALA A 194 0.27 -0.66 -15.92
CA ALA A 194 -0.72 0.21 -16.55
C ALA A 194 -0.20 0.93 -17.79
N LEU A 195 1.09 1.35 -17.79
CA LEU A 195 1.76 1.91 -18.96
C LEU A 195 1.86 0.90 -20.11
N LEU A 196 2.15 -0.37 -19.81
CA LEU A 196 2.23 -1.43 -20.81
C LEU A 196 0.84 -1.83 -21.35
N MET A 197 -0.22 -1.59 -20.57
CA MET A 197 -1.59 -1.96 -20.88
C MET A 197 -2.51 -0.76 -21.12
N HIS A 198 -1.94 0.42 -21.44
CA HIS A 198 -2.68 1.67 -21.56
C HIS A 198 -4.01 1.52 -22.32
N GLY A 199 -5.02 2.28 -21.89
CA GLY A 199 -6.37 2.20 -22.43
C GLY A 199 -7.28 3.28 -21.83
N PRO A 200 -8.59 3.25 -22.14
CA PRO A 200 -9.54 4.21 -21.60
C PRO A 200 -9.63 4.14 -20.09
N ARG A 201 -9.90 5.28 -19.44
CA ARG A 201 -10.03 5.37 -17.97
C ARG A 201 -11.43 5.00 -17.49
N HIS A 202 -11.47 4.42 -16.30
CA HIS A 202 -12.71 4.33 -15.51
C HIS A 202 -13.01 5.64 -14.76
N PRO A 203 -14.30 5.91 -14.45
CA PRO A 203 -14.67 6.93 -13.47
C PRO A 203 -14.05 6.61 -12.09
N VAL A 204 -13.42 7.60 -11.45
CA VAL A 204 -12.68 7.41 -10.19
C VAL A 204 -13.51 7.81 -8.96
N ALA A 205 -14.58 8.59 -9.14
CA ALA A 205 -15.31 9.21 -8.02
C ALA A 205 -15.81 8.20 -6.97
N GLY A 206 -16.50 7.15 -7.38
CA GLY A 206 -16.97 6.10 -6.45
C GLY A 206 -15.82 5.35 -5.79
N THR A 207 -14.74 5.12 -6.50
CA THR A 207 -13.54 4.45 -5.99
C THR A 207 -12.81 5.31 -4.96
N PHE A 208 -12.77 6.64 -5.16
CA PHE A 208 -12.20 7.58 -4.19
C PHE A 208 -12.92 7.51 -2.84
N VAL A 209 -14.25 7.68 -2.86
CA VAL A 209 -15.06 7.62 -1.63
C VAL A 209 -14.89 6.28 -0.92
N SER A 210 -14.94 5.18 -1.68
CA SER A 210 -14.79 3.83 -1.14
C SER A 210 -13.41 3.58 -0.54
N ALA A 211 -12.33 4.06 -1.16
CA ALA A 211 -10.98 3.96 -0.61
C ALA A 211 -10.84 4.71 0.71
N VAL A 212 -11.36 5.95 0.77
CA VAL A 212 -11.34 6.76 2.00
C VAL A 212 -12.14 6.09 3.12
N LEU A 213 -13.35 5.60 2.81
CA LEU A 213 -14.18 4.89 3.79
C LEU A 213 -13.53 3.59 4.27
N GLY A 214 -12.93 2.80 3.38
CA GLY A 214 -12.22 1.58 3.75
C GLY A 214 -11.02 1.86 4.65
N CYS A 215 -10.17 2.81 4.30
CA CYS A 215 -9.03 3.21 5.11
C CYS A 215 -9.46 3.81 6.46
N GLY A 216 -10.50 4.66 6.47
CA GLY A 216 -11.08 5.21 7.70
C GLY A 216 -11.67 4.12 8.61
N ALA A 217 -12.33 3.13 8.03
CA ALA A 217 -12.85 1.97 8.77
C ALA A 217 -11.72 1.16 9.41
N ALA A 218 -10.56 1.00 8.75
CA ALA A 218 -9.40 0.34 9.33
C ALA A 218 -8.86 1.11 10.54
N LEU A 219 -8.77 2.45 10.43
CA LEU A 219 -8.34 3.30 11.55
C LEU A 219 -9.34 3.22 12.72
N ALA A 220 -10.63 3.30 12.44
CA ALA A 220 -11.68 3.15 13.45
C ALA A 220 -11.61 1.77 14.12
N PHE A 221 -11.43 0.70 13.34
CA PHE A 221 -11.25 -0.65 13.87
C PHE A 221 -10.06 -0.73 14.84
N LEU A 222 -8.90 -0.18 14.48
CA LEU A 222 -7.71 -0.16 15.34
C LEU A 222 -7.99 0.54 16.67
N VAL A 223 -8.70 1.67 16.65
CA VAL A 223 -9.11 2.37 17.88
C VAL A 223 -10.04 1.51 18.73
N VAL A 224 -11.04 0.88 18.11
CA VAL A 224 -12.03 0.02 18.80
C VAL A 224 -11.34 -1.18 19.45
N VAL A 225 -10.36 -1.80 18.82
CA VAL A 225 -9.62 -2.94 19.39
C VAL A 225 -8.55 -2.53 20.41
N GLY A 226 -8.43 -1.23 20.72
CA GLY A 226 -7.60 -0.73 21.82
C GLY A 226 -6.21 -0.21 21.40
N VAL A 227 -5.99 0.11 20.12
CA VAL A 227 -4.82 0.90 19.71
C VAL A 227 -5.00 2.33 20.21
N ARG A 228 -3.99 2.85 20.88
CA ARG A 228 -4.06 4.14 21.58
C ARG A 228 -2.72 4.88 21.56
N PRO A 229 -2.69 6.19 21.82
CA PRO A 229 -1.47 6.94 21.99
C PRO A 229 -0.62 6.37 23.13
N ALA A 230 0.70 6.30 22.92
CA ALA A 230 1.64 5.77 23.93
C ALA A 230 1.69 6.63 25.19
N TYR A 231 1.53 7.94 25.03
CA TYR A 231 1.63 8.93 26.11
C TYR A 231 0.26 9.51 26.53
N GLY A 232 -0.82 8.74 26.39
CA GLY A 232 -2.15 9.19 26.70
C GLY A 232 -2.55 10.45 25.91
N TRP A 233 -3.25 11.38 26.55
CA TRP A 233 -3.71 12.59 25.90
C TRP A 233 -2.58 13.51 25.41
N VAL A 234 -1.42 13.51 26.08
CA VAL A 234 -0.24 14.30 25.65
C VAL A 234 0.30 13.83 24.30
N GLY A 235 0.28 12.51 24.05
CA GLY A 235 0.73 11.92 22.77
C GLY A 235 -0.34 11.84 21.69
N PHE A 236 -1.57 12.28 21.97
CA PHE A 236 -2.71 12.09 21.06
C PHE A 236 -2.49 12.71 19.69
N THR A 237 -1.97 13.93 19.62
CA THR A 237 -1.73 14.63 18.36
C THR A 237 -0.70 13.88 17.50
N GLN A 238 0.41 13.44 18.09
CA GLN A 238 1.47 12.74 17.36
C GLN A 238 0.97 11.38 16.85
N ALA A 239 0.32 10.58 17.70
CA ALA A 239 -0.26 9.30 17.29
C ALA A 239 -1.30 9.46 16.19
N SER A 240 -2.15 10.50 16.27
CA SER A 240 -3.16 10.80 15.25
C SER A 240 -2.52 11.24 13.93
N LEU A 241 -1.45 12.03 13.98
CA LEU A 241 -0.71 12.42 12.77
C LEU A 241 -0.06 11.21 12.11
N VAL A 242 0.56 10.31 12.87
CA VAL A 242 1.23 9.12 12.33
C VAL A 242 0.20 8.18 11.68
N LEU A 243 -0.82 7.75 12.43
CA LEU A 243 -1.84 6.84 11.88
C LEU A 243 -2.67 7.50 10.78
N GLY A 244 -3.01 8.78 10.95
CA GLY A 244 -3.73 9.56 9.95
C GLY A 244 -2.93 9.71 8.65
N ALA A 245 -1.65 10.03 8.73
CA ALA A 245 -0.78 10.13 7.54
C ALA A 245 -0.65 8.79 6.81
N VAL A 246 -0.36 7.70 7.52
CA VAL A 246 -0.27 6.36 6.92
C VAL A 246 -1.60 5.96 6.27
N THR A 247 -2.72 6.21 6.92
CA THR A 247 -4.07 5.94 6.41
C THR A 247 -4.38 6.78 5.17
N ALA A 248 -4.07 8.08 5.20
CA ALA A 248 -4.28 8.98 4.06
C ALA A 248 -3.42 8.61 2.85
N ILE A 249 -2.14 8.29 3.07
CA ILE A 249 -1.23 7.84 2.00
C ILE A 249 -1.70 6.50 1.43
N THR A 250 -2.23 5.60 2.26
CA THR A 250 -2.84 4.35 1.78
C THR A 250 -4.07 4.62 0.90
N ALA A 251 -4.94 5.54 1.30
CA ALA A 251 -6.08 5.92 0.47
C ALA A 251 -5.64 6.53 -0.86
N LEU A 252 -4.62 7.41 -0.85
CA LEU A 252 -4.03 7.96 -2.07
C LEU A 252 -3.44 6.86 -2.97
N PHE A 253 -2.75 5.88 -2.39
CA PHE A 253 -2.27 4.71 -3.13
C PHE A 253 -3.41 3.98 -3.85
N VAL A 254 -4.49 3.63 -3.13
CA VAL A 254 -5.64 2.90 -3.71
C VAL A 254 -6.29 3.71 -4.83
N VAL A 255 -6.48 5.01 -4.61
CA VAL A 255 -7.05 5.93 -5.62
C VAL A 255 -6.15 6.04 -6.84
N ALA A 256 -4.84 6.21 -6.64
CA ALA A 256 -3.88 6.28 -7.74
C ALA A 256 -3.83 4.97 -8.53
N ALA A 257 -3.77 3.82 -7.85
CA ALA A 257 -3.81 2.50 -8.48
C ALA A 257 -5.07 2.30 -9.32
N ALA A 258 -6.24 2.70 -8.80
CA ALA A 258 -7.50 2.65 -9.54
C ALA A 258 -7.53 3.62 -10.74
N ALA A 259 -6.97 4.82 -10.59
CA ALA A 259 -6.96 5.85 -11.63
C ALA A 259 -6.05 5.49 -12.82
N VAL A 260 -4.97 4.74 -12.59
CA VAL A 260 -4.05 4.28 -13.64
C VAL A 260 -4.51 2.98 -14.29
N SER A 261 -5.33 2.18 -13.62
CA SER A 261 -5.81 0.90 -14.17
C SER A 261 -6.78 1.14 -15.34
N PRO A 262 -6.51 0.58 -16.54
CA PRO A 262 -7.36 0.79 -17.72
C PRO A 262 -8.76 0.20 -17.56
N ALA A 263 -9.72 0.76 -18.31
CA ALA A 263 -11.05 0.23 -18.48
C ALA A 263 -11.03 -0.73 -19.68
N GLU A 264 -11.14 -2.02 -19.43
CA GLU A 264 -11.23 -3.05 -20.47
C GLU A 264 -12.59 -3.77 -20.46
#